data_8661ce3811f2e8c2d74b6b4aa36cc198
#
_entry.id   8661ce3811f2e8c2d74b6b4aa36cc198
#
_cell.length_a   1.000
_cell.length_b   1.000
_cell.length_c   1.000
_cell.angle_alpha   90.00
_cell.angle_beta   90.00
_cell.angle_gamma   90.00
#
_symmetry.space_group_name_H-M   'P 1'
#
loop_
_entity.id
_entity.type
_entity.pdbx_description
1 polymer ?
#
loop_
_entity_poly.entity_id
_entity_poly.type
_entity_poly.pdbx_seq_one_letter_code
_entity_poly.pdbx_strand_id
1 'polypeptide(L)'
;AIRKITPPIVGVPAFFKWDCNSPITNVYSPYLKNKQGQLYIDHVRGIYNVLKRIKDKYPNVPMMLCSGGGARCDYEALKYYTEFWCSDNTDPIERLFIQWGFSQIFPAKA
;
A
#
# COMPACT_ATOMS: atom_id res chain seq x y z
N ALA A 1 -9.40 7.27 17.52
CA ALA A 1 -9.61 8.69 17.17
C ALA A 1 -8.48 9.14 16.25
N ILE A 2 -8.71 9.14 14.95
CA ILE A 2 -7.77 9.74 13.98
C ILE A 2 -7.89 11.24 14.17
N ARG A 3 -6.91 11.87 14.82
CA ARG A 3 -6.78 13.33 14.82
C ARG A 3 -6.69 13.80 13.37
N LYS A 4 -7.58 14.71 12.96
CA LYS A 4 -7.41 15.52 11.76
C LYS A 4 -6.14 16.37 11.93
N ILE A 5 -5.01 15.84 11.49
CA ILE A 5 -3.85 16.67 11.18
C ILE A 5 -4.04 17.04 9.72
N THR A 6 -4.72 18.12 9.47
CA THR A 6 -4.68 18.82 8.19
C THR A 6 -3.83 20.06 8.38
N PRO A 7 -2.53 20.04 8.05
CA PRO A 7 -1.89 21.26 7.63
C PRO A 7 -2.60 21.69 6.32
N PRO A 8 -2.74 22.99 6.05
CA PRO A 8 -3.16 23.43 4.74
C PRO A 8 -2.10 22.92 3.76
N ILE A 9 -2.44 21.86 3.01
CA ILE A 9 -1.59 21.44 1.90
C ILE A 9 -1.80 22.50 0.84
N VAL A 10 -0.86 23.43 0.79
CA VAL A 10 -0.75 24.39 -0.31
C VAL A 10 -0.19 23.61 -1.50
N GLY A 11 -1.09 22.97 -2.25
CA GLY A 11 -0.77 22.21 -3.45
C GLY A 11 -1.14 20.73 -3.35
N VAL A 12 -1.47 20.14 -4.50
CA VAL A 12 -1.63 18.69 -4.66
C VAL A 12 -0.23 18.11 -4.83
N PRO A 13 0.16 17.05 -4.10
CA PRO A 13 1.47 16.43 -4.30
C PRO A 13 1.59 15.92 -5.73
N ALA A 14 2.75 16.10 -6.35
CA ALA A 14 3.03 15.60 -7.69
C ALA A 14 3.16 14.07 -7.72
N PHE A 15 3.48 13.46 -6.59
CA PHE A 15 3.71 12.03 -6.42
C PHE A 15 3.49 11.62 -4.97
N PHE A 16 3.00 10.42 -4.74
CA PHE A 16 2.72 9.89 -3.41
C PHE A 16 3.31 8.49 -3.23
N LYS A 17 4.35 8.34 -2.41
CA LYS A 17 4.84 7.04 -1.97
C LYS A 17 4.22 6.70 -0.61
N TRP A 18 3.43 5.63 -0.57
CA TRP A 18 2.87 5.13 0.68
C TRP A 18 3.73 3.99 1.21
N ASP A 19 4.54 4.33 2.19
CA ASP A 19 5.32 3.36 2.94
C ASP A 19 4.66 3.08 4.29
N CYS A 20 4.36 1.81 4.54
CA CYS A 20 3.73 1.37 5.78
C CYS A 20 4.25 -0.02 6.11
N ASN A 21 5.37 -0.08 6.79
CA ASN A 21 6.16 -1.29 7.07
C ASN A 21 5.63 -2.15 8.21
N SER A 22 4.45 -1.85 8.75
CA SER A 22 3.97 -2.55 9.91
C SER A 22 3.20 -3.82 9.53
N PRO A 23 3.77 -5.01 9.70
CA PRO A 23 2.96 -6.21 9.77
C PRO A 23 2.03 -6.07 10.99
N ILE A 24 0.79 -6.56 10.87
CA ILE A 24 -0.11 -6.61 12.02
C ILE A 24 0.40 -7.67 12.97
N THR A 25 1.01 -7.24 14.07
CA THR A 25 1.51 -8.14 15.13
C THR A 25 0.50 -8.33 16.25
N ASN A 26 -0.34 -7.31 16.48
CA ASN A 26 -1.45 -7.41 17.41
C ASN A 26 -2.72 -7.84 16.67
N VAL A 27 -3.07 -9.10 16.81
CA VAL A 27 -4.19 -9.75 16.11
C VAL A 27 -5.51 -9.65 16.89
N TYR A 28 -5.67 -8.66 17.73
CA TYR A 28 -6.86 -8.44 18.53
C TYR A 28 -7.44 -7.04 18.33
N SER A 29 -8.77 -6.99 18.17
CA SER A 29 -9.52 -5.73 18.14
C SER A 29 -10.75 -5.81 19.05
N PRO A 30 -10.89 -4.91 20.06
CA PRO A 30 -12.08 -4.87 20.90
C PRO A 30 -13.39 -4.69 20.12
N TYR A 31 -13.31 -4.02 18.97
CA TYR A 31 -14.45 -3.80 18.07
C TYR A 31 -15.01 -5.11 17.52
N LEU A 32 -14.16 -6.09 17.22
CA LEU A 32 -14.55 -7.35 16.59
C LEU A 32 -15.16 -8.37 17.58
N LYS A 33 -15.05 -8.13 18.88
CA LYS A 33 -15.60 -9.01 19.94
C LYS A 33 -15.24 -10.49 19.68
N ASN A 34 -16.23 -11.34 19.41
CA ASN A 34 -16.04 -12.75 19.09
C ASN A 34 -15.66 -13.04 17.64
N LYS A 35 -15.57 -12.01 16.78
CA LYS A 35 -15.23 -12.14 15.34
C LYS A 35 -13.75 -11.85 15.06
N GLN A 36 -12.86 -12.19 15.96
CA GLN A 36 -11.43 -11.84 15.82
C GLN A 36 -10.79 -12.39 14.53
N GLY A 37 -11.26 -13.50 13.98
CA GLY A 37 -10.81 -14.03 12.69
C GLY A 37 -11.04 -13.11 11.47
N GLN A 38 -11.88 -12.09 11.61
CA GLN A 38 -12.11 -11.08 10.55
C GLN A 38 -11.06 -9.97 10.52
N LEU A 39 -10.18 -9.88 11.53
CA LEU A 39 -9.28 -8.74 11.70
C LEU A 39 -8.44 -8.46 10.47
N TYR A 40 -7.79 -9.48 9.91
CA TYR A 40 -6.93 -9.30 8.72
C TYR A 40 -7.73 -8.89 7.48
N ILE A 41 -8.91 -9.48 7.30
CA ILE A 41 -9.79 -9.17 6.17
C ILE A 41 -10.27 -7.72 6.27
N ASP A 42 -10.76 -7.32 7.44
CA ASP A 42 -11.27 -5.96 7.65
C ASP A 42 -10.17 -4.91 7.60
N HIS A 43 -8.94 -5.25 8.03
CA HIS A 43 -7.78 -4.38 7.91
C HIS A 43 -7.46 -4.10 6.43
N VAL A 44 -7.35 -5.14 5.60
CA VAL A 44 -7.06 -4.99 4.17
C VAL A 44 -8.17 -4.20 3.47
N ARG A 45 -9.43 -4.54 3.74
CA ARG A 45 -10.58 -3.79 3.20
C ARG A 45 -10.58 -2.32 3.64
N GLY A 46 -10.18 -2.05 4.88
CA GLY A 46 -10.02 -0.70 5.40
C GLY A 46 -8.96 0.10 4.64
N ILE A 47 -7.82 -0.52 4.35
CA ILE A 47 -6.76 0.09 3.53
C ILE A 47 -7.29 0.44 2.13
N TYR A 48 -7.94 -0.51 1.45
CA TYR A 48 -8.49 -0.26 0.11
C TYR A 48 -9.58 0.81 0.10
N ASN A 49 -10.39 0.89 1.15
CA ASN A 49 -11.37 1.97 1.27
C ASN A 49 -10.69 3.35 1.37
N VAL A 50 -9.60 3.45 2.13
CA VAL A 50 -8.81 4.70 2.21
C VAL A 50 -8.19 5.03 0.86
N LEU A 51 -7.58 4.06 0.19
CA LEU A 51 -6.96 4.24 -1.14
C LEU A 51 -7.98 4.68 -2.19
N LYS A 52 -9.16 4.05 -2.19
CA LYS A 52 -10.27 4.45 -3.07
C LYS A 52 -10.63 5.91 -2.87
N ARG A 53 -10.82 6.36 -1.64
CA ARG A 53 -11.15 7.75 -1.32
C ARG A 53 -10.07 8.73 -1.74
N ILE A 54 -8.79 8.36 -1.62
CA ILE A 54 -7.68 9.17 -2.10
C ILE A 54 -7.71 9.25 -3.63
N LYS A 55 -7.87 8.12 -4.31
CA LYS A 55 -7.91 8.07 -5.77
C LYS A 55 -9.11 8.82 -6.35
N ASP A 56 -10.27 8.71 -5.72
CA ASP A 56 -11.47 9.46 -6.12
C ASP A 56 -11.25 10.97 -6.00
N LYS A 57 -10.52 11.43 -4.97
CA LYS A 57 -10.26 12.85 -4.74
C LYS A 57 -9.10 13.38 -5.59
N TYR A 58 -8.11 12.55 -5.87
CA TYR A 58 -6.87 12.93 -6.58
C TYR A 58 -6.56 11.91 -7.69
N PRO A 59 -7.39 11.81 -8.73
CA PRO A 59 -7.30 10.73 -9.73
C PRO A 59 -6.00 10.74 -10.54
N ASN A 60 -5.38 11.90 -10.69
CA ASN A 60 -4.19 12.08 -11.52
C ASN A 60 -2.88 12.03 -10.73
N VAL A 61 -2.92 11.86 -9.40
CA VAL A 61 -1.69 11.75 -8.60
C VAL A 61 -1.18 10.31 -8.67
N PRO A 62 0.03 10.09 -9.20
CA PRO A 62 0.66 8.78 -9.18
C PRO A 62 0.92 8.32 -7.74
N MET A 63 0.71 7.04 -7.49
CA MET A 63 0.89 6.46 -6.16
C MET A 63 1.79 5.23 -6.26
N MET A 64 2.85 5.20 -5.46
CA MET A 64 3.73 4.04 -5.31
C MET A 64 3.40 3.30 -4.00
N LEU A 65 3.20 2.00 -4.12
CA LEU A 65 3.10 1.11 -2.97
C LEU A 65 4.50 0.76 -2.46
N CYS A 66 4.71 0.94 -1.17
CA CYS A 66 5.85 0.41 -0.44
C CYS A 66 5.40 -0.13 0.92
N SER A 67 5.99 -1.23 1.35
CA SER A 67 5.78 -1.82 2.67
C SER A 67 6.96 -2.73 3.00
N GLY A 68 8.11 -2.15 3.36
CA GLY A 68 9.36 -2.91 3.45
C GLY A 68 9.69 -3.61 2.13
N GLY A 69 9.49 -2.93 1.01
CA GLY A 69 9.41 -3.52 -0.32
C GLY A 69 7.98 -3.93 -0.69
N GLY A 70 7.83 -5.10 -1.31
CA GLY A 70 6.57 -5.59 -1.88
C GLY A 70 5.63 -6.33 -0.94
N ALA A 71 5.76 -6.20 0.37
CA ALA A 71 5.02 -7.04 1.34
C ALA A 71 3.48 -6.91 1.27
N ARG A 72 2.95 -5.85 0.65
CA ARG A 72 1.50 -5.66 0.46
C ARG A 72 1.09 -5.64 -1.01
N CYS A 73 1.95 -6.13 -1.89
CA CYS A 73 1.62 -6.25 -3.30
C CYS A 73 0.64 -7.41 -3.51
N ASP A 74 -0.56 -7.09 -3.95
CA ASP A 74 -1.56 -8.04 -4.42
C ASP A 74 -2.28 -7.48 -5.65
N TYR A 75 -3.12 -8.30 -6.30
CA TYR A 75 -3.80 -7.86 -7.52
C TYR A 75 -4.84 -6.76 -7.31
N GLU A 76 -5.42 -6.65 -6.12
CA GLU A 76 -6.35 -5.56 -5.80
C GLU A 76 -5.61 -4.22 -5.75
N ALA A 77 -4.35 -4.22 -5.29
CA ALA A 77 -3.51 -3.03 -5.24
C ALA A 77 -3.29 -2.38 -6.61
N LEU A 78 -3.32 -3.16 -7.71
CA LEU A 78 -3.21 -2.64 -9.09
C LEU A 78 -4.31 -1.62 -9.47
N LYS A 79 -5.43 -1.61 -8.76
CA LYS A 79 -6.51 -0.63 -8.98
C LYS A 79 -6.17 0.77 -8.49
N TYR A 80 -5.27 0.87 -7.52
CA TYR A 80 -5.00 2.11 -6.79
C TYR A 80 -3.61 2.66 -7.02
N TYR A 81 -2.61 1.76 -7.09
CA TYR A 81 -1.23 2.13 -7.27
C TYR A 81 -0.81 2.11 -8.72
N THR A 82 0.01 3.06 -9.09
CA THR A 82 0.61 3.17 -10.43
C THR A 82 1.97 2.50 -10.50
N GLU A 83 2.61 2.34 -9.33
CA GLU A 83 3.97 1.83 -9.22
C GLU A 83 4.12 1.00 -7.95
N PHE A 84 5.07 0.05 -7.99
CA PHE A 84 5.35 -0.86 -6.89
C PHE A 84 6.84 -0.86 -6.55
N TRP A 85 7.17 -0.64 -5.28
CA TRP A 85 8.51 -0.82 -4.76
C TRP A 85 8.68 -2.28 -4.33
N CYS A 86 9.23 -3.11 -5.21
CA CYS A 86 9.25 -4.56 -5.04
C CYS A 86 10.18 -5.05 -3.92
N SER A 87 11.22 -4.30 -3.54
CA SER A 87 12.15 -4.64 -2.46
C SER A 87 12.98 -3.44 -2.02
N ASP A 88 13.36 -3.41 -0.75
CA ASP A 88 14.30 -2.44 -0.20
C ASP A 88 15.78 -2.82 -0.49
N ASN A 89 16.03 -4.02 -0.98
CA ASN A 89 17.36 -4.39 -1.44
C ASN A 89 17.69 -3.65 -2.75
N THR A 90 18.69 -2.76 -2.71
CA THR A 90 19.14 -1.93 -3.82
C THR A 90 20.44 -2.38 -4.45
N ASP A 91 20.97 -3.56 -4.07
CA ASP A 91 22.12 -4.14 -4.76
C ASP A 91 21.80 -4.32 -6.25
N PRO A 92 22.68 -3.84 -7.16
CA PRO A 92 22.36 -3.84 -8.59
C PRO A 92 22.14 -5.24 -9.18
N ILE A 93 22.88 -6.23 -8.72
CA ILE A 93 22.79 -7.60 -9.22
C ILE A 93 21.53 -8.27 -8.68
N GLU A 94 21.27 -8.14 -7.38
CA GLU A 94 20.07 -8.66 -6.74
C GLU A 94 18.79 -8.03 -7.33
N ARG A 95 18.84 -6.74 -7.67
CA ARG A 95 17.70 -6.04 -8.31
C ARG A 95 17.30 -6.67 -9.64
N LEU A 96 18.21 -7.21 -10.42
CA LEU A 96 17.86 -7.90 -11.67
C LEU A 96 16.94 -9.10 -11.39
N PHE A 97 17.31 -9.92 -10.41
CA PHE A 97 16.51 -11.10 -10.03
C PHE A 97 15.19 -10.71 -9.36
N ILE A 98 15.20 -9.72 -8.48
CA ILE A 98 14.01 -9.22 -7.79
C ILE A 98 12.99 -8.68 -8.81
N GLN A 99 13.42 -7.82 -9.72
CA GLN A 99 12.55 -7.23 -10.74
C GLN A 99 12.07 -8.27 -11.74
N TRP A 100 12.94 -9.18 -12.16
CA TRP A 100 12.55 -10.29 -13.02
C TRP A 100 11.51 -11.18 -12.34
N GLY A 101 11.72 -11.58 -11.10
CA GLY A 101 10.76 -12.38 -10.34
C GLY A 101 9.42 -11.66 -10.15
N PHE A 102 9.44 -10.37 -9.83
CA PHE A 102 8.25 -9.54 -9.67
C PHE A 102 7.44 -9.45 -10.98
N SER A 103 8.13 -9.31 -12.12
CA SER A 103 7.51 -9.21 -13.44
C SER A 103 6.82 -10.51 -13.91
N GLN A 104 7.11 -11.65 -13.27
CA GLN A 104 6.39 -12.91 -13.57
C GLN A 104 4.96 -12.91 -12.98
N ILE A 105 4.70 -12.08 -11.99
CA ILE A 105 3.43 -12.04 -11.26
C ILE A 105 2.67 -10.76 -11.57
N PHE A 106 3.38 -9.64 -11.67
CA PHE A 106 2.81 -8.32 -11.93
C PHE A 106 3.16 -7.82 -13.33
N PRO A 107 2.28 -7.05 -13.99
CA PRO A 107 2.56 -6.52 -15.32
C PRO A 107 3.77 -5.58 -15.29
N ALA A 108 4.62 -5.62 -16.31
CA ALA A 108 5.81 -4.78 -16.42
C ALA A 108 5.52 -3.26 -16.41
N LYS A 109 4.25 -2.89 -16.56
CA LYS A 109 3.78 -1.50 -16.51
C LYS A 109 3.50 -1.03 -15.08
N ALA A 110 3.48 -1.93 -14.09
CA ALA A 110 3.18 -1.62 -12.70
C ALA A 110 4.41 -1.16 -11.91
#